data_54d46b848cbc3f0fd3f352a2fceb3278
#
_entry.id   54d46b848cbc3f0fd3f352a2fceb3278
#
_cell.length_a   1.000
_cell.length_b   1.000
_cell.length_c   1.000
_cell.angle_alpha   90.00
_cell.angle_beta   90.00
_cell.angle_gamma   90.00
#
_symmetry.space_group_name_H-M   'P 1'
#
loop_
_entity.id
_entity.type
_entity.pdbx_description
1 polymer ?
#
loop_
_entity_poly.entity_id
_entity_poly.type
_entity_poly.pdbx_seq_one_letter_code
_entity_poly.pdbx_strand_id
1 'polypeptide(L)'
;MEDFIDNDWVDAIEIGFNKTIAKNANKIVKECDKNVSYFSSQWYAEFAGYKAILLKPGEGYEWHFDNMDYAKGILNCPRPERFWSELIYLTSGKPFEIGDWNPDGERVEQTDYSAPEPKKIIARIYPEPGKTVVFPCFMVHRIQPIVDNRRWAIVTFIDNPNYKNMNKKMLQSVYKRY
;
A
#
# COMPACT_ATOMS: atom_id res chain seq x y z
N MET A 1 23.72 -12.22 -11.68
CA MET A 1 22.49 -12.45 -10.90
C MET A 1 21.51 -11.32 -11.24
N GLU A 2 21.25 -11.17 -12.58
CA GLU A 2 20.52 -10.03 -13.17
C GLU A 2 19.06 -10.37 -13.56
N ASP A 3 18.57 -11.57 -13.27
CA ASP A 3 17.40 -12.13 -13.96
C ASP A 3 16.21 -12.47 -13.05
N PHE A 4 15.98 -11.74 -11.94
CA PHE A 4 14.80 -11.99 -11.11
C PHE A 4 13.99 -10.73 -10.82
N ILE A 5 13.73 -9.93 -11.84
CA ILE A 5 12.47 -9.20 -11.89
C ILE A 5 11.55 -10.09 -12.70
N ASP A 6 10.86 -10.94 -11.98
CA ASP A 6 9.77 -11.71 -12.56
C ASP A 6 8.72 -10.67 -13.00
N ASN A 7 8.63 -10.44 -14.30
CA ASN A 7 7.63 -9.54 -14.89
C ASN A 7 6.21 -9.92 -14.46
N ASP A 8 6.00 -11.14 -14.01
CA ASP A 8 4.73 -11.68 -13.52
C ASP A 8 4.11 -10.87 -12.36
N TRP A 9 4.93 -10.16 -11.57
CA TRP A 9 4.41 -9.36 -10.45
C TRP A 9 4.05 -7.92 -10.82
N VAL A 10 4.70 -7.36 -11.82
CA VAL A 10 4.26 -6.07 -12.39
C VAL A 10 2.87 -6.24 -13.02
N ASP A 11 2.64 -7.40 -13.64
CA ASP A 11 1.33 -7.78 -14.19
C ASP A 11 0.27 -8.04 -13.10
N ALA A 12 0.68 -8.24 -11.85
CA ALA A 12 -0.23 -8.36 -10.71
C ALA A 12 -0.75 -7.00 -10.16
N ILE A 13 -0.25 -5.88 -10.67
CA ILE A 13 -0.76 -4.55 -10.31
C ILE A 13 -1.95 -4.24 -11.20
N GLU A 14 -3.13 -4.24 -10.63
CA GLU A 14 -4.35 -3.88 -11.35
C GLU A 14 -4.71 -2.41 -11.10
N ILE A 15 -4.94 -1.68 -12.18
CA ILE A 15 -5.42 -0.30 -12.14
C ILE A 15 -6.82 -0.24 -12.73
N GLY A 16 -7.76 0.22 -11.90
CA GLY A 16 -9.15 0.35 -12.27
C GLY A 16 -9.68 1.78 -12.08
N PHE A 17 -10.96 1.96 -12.36
CA PHE A 17 -11.64 3.23 -12.16
C PHE A 17 -13.07 3.05 -11.68
N ASN A 18 -13.38 3.55 -10.51
CA ASN A 18 -14.72 3.53 -9.92
C ASN A 18 -15.46 4.84 -10.21
N LYS A 19 -16.30 4.85 -11.22
CA LYS A 19 -17.07 6.04 -11.64
C LYS A 19 -17.98 6.59 -10.53
N THR A 20 -18.55 5.73 -9.70
CA THR A 20 -19.42 6.15 -8.60
C THR A 20 -18.64 6.90 -7.52
N ILE A 21 -17.47 6.39 -7.14
CA ILE A 21 -16.56 7.08 -6.21
C ILE A 21 -16.08 8.39 -6.83
N ALA A 22 -15.65 8.38 -8.08
CA ALA A 22 -15.20 9.60 -8.78
C ALA A 22 -16.26 10.71 -8.72
N LYS A 23 -17.50 10.39 -9.06
CA LYS A 23 -18.63 11.33 -9.03
C LYS A 23 -18.93 11.89 -7.65
N ASN A 24 -18.70 11.10 -6.60
CA ASN A 24 -19.04 11.45 -5.23
C ASN A 24 -17.83 11.84 -4.39
N ALA A 25 -16.62 11.84 -4.93
CA ALA A 25 -15.38 12.01 -4.17
C ALA A 25 -15.39 13.26 -3.27
N ASN A 26 -15.78 14.42 -3.79
CA ASN A 26 -15.88 15.67 -3.01
C ASN A 26 -16.88 15.57 -1.85
N LYS A 27 -17.99 14.85 -2.03
CA LYS A 27 -18.97 14.62 -0.96
C LYS A 27 -18.39 13.69 0.11
N ILE A 28 -17.72 12.62 -0.30
CA ILE A 28 -17.06 11.66 0.58
C ILE A 28 -15.97 12.37 1.39
N VAL A 29 -15.11 13.16 0.74
CA VAL A 29 -14.05 13.93 1.42
C VAL A 29 -14.64 14.87 2.47
N LYS A 30 -15.70 15.62 2.13
CA LYS A 30 -16.38 16.49 3.10
C LYS A 30 -16.94 15.74 4.30
N GLU A 31 -17.40 14.53 4.11
CA GLU A 31 -17.91 13.67 5.19
C GLU A 31 -16.77 13.13 6.04
N CYS A 32 -15.68 12.67 5.42
CA CYS A 32 -14.47 12.26 6.12
C CYS A 32 -13.87 13.39 6.96
N ASP A 33 -13.82 14.62 6.42
CA ASP A 33 -13.30 15.79 7.12
C ASP A 33 -14.01 16.13 8.42
N LYS A 34 -15.28 15.78 8.56
CA LYS A 34 -16.04 16.00 9.80
C LYS A 34 -15.68 15.01 10.90
N ASN A 35 -15.16 13.83 10.52
CA ASN A 35 -14.97 12.69 11.41
C ASN A 35 -13.50 12.25 11.49
N VAL A 36 -12.56 13.15 11.24
CA VAL A 36 -11.13 12.85 11.29
C VAL A 36 -10.70 12.50 12.71
N SER A 37 -10.06 11.36 12.84
CA SER A 37 -9.43 10.89 14.08
C SER A 37 -7.95 10.61 13.84
N TYR A 38 -7.14 10.64 14.90
CA TYR A 38 -5.73 10.27 14.87
C TYR A 38 -5.48 9.07 15.75
N PHE A 39 -5.01 7.98 15.16
CA PHE A 39 -4.70 6.75 15.87
C PHE A 39 -3.55 6.00 15.19
N SER A 40 -2.65 5.43 15.99
CA SER A 40 -1.49 4.66 15.50
C SER A 40 -0.70 5.41 14.41
N SER A 41 -0.35 6.67 14.70
CA SER A 41 0.42 7.54 13.79
C SER A 41 -0.25 7.85 12.44
N GLN A 42 -1.56 7.64 12.33
CA GLN A 42 -2.33 7.90 11.12
C GLN A 42 -3.55 8.79 11.36
N TRP A 43 -3.78 9.72 10.45
CA TRP A 43 -5.07 10.41 10.34
C TRP A 43 -6.02 9.57 9.51
N TYR A 44 -7.22 9.34 9.99
CA TYR A 44 -8.21 8.57 9.27
C TYR A 44 -9.64 9.03 9.58
N ALA A 45 -10.58 8.63 8.73
CA ALA A 45 -12.01 8.70 8.98
C ALA A 45 -12.66 7.39 8.55
N GLU A 46 -13.74 7.02 9.23
CA GLU A 46 -14.60 5.92 8.78
C GLU A 46 -15.69 6.44 7.87
N PHE A 47 -15.86 5.79 6.72
CA PHE A 47 -16.89 6.10 5.75
C PHE A 47 -17.49 4.81 5.20
N ALA A 48 -18.80 4.63 5.39
CA ALA A 48 -19.55 3.47 4.89
C ALA A 48 -18.90 2.10 5.20
N GLY A 49 -18.28 1.96 6.39
CA GLY A 49 -17.58 0.74 6.81
C GLY A 49 -16.14 0.60 6.28
N TYR A 50 -15.67 1.55 5.51
CA TYR A 50 -14.30 1.61 5.02
C TYR A 50 -13.46 2.60 5.82
N LYS A 51 -12.15 2.36 5.88
CA LYS A 51 -11.18 3.27 6.45
C LYS A 51 -10.60 4.17 5.35
N ALA A 52 -10.88 5.47 5.43
CA ALA A 52 -10.23 6.46 4.59
C ALA A 52 -9.04 7.06 5.36
N ILE A 53 -7.87 7.08 4.73
CA ILE A 53 -6.63 7.62 5.30
C ILE A 53 -6.40 9.02 4.75
N LEU A 54 -6.04 9.94 5.66
CA LEU A 54 -5.65 11.30 5.34
C LEU A 54 -4.13 11.43 5.47
N LEU A 55 -3.50 11.98 4.43
CA LEU A 55 -2.17 12.56 4.50
C LEU A 55 -2.28 14.08 4.40
N LYS A 56 -1.62 14.78 5.31
CA LYS A 56 -1.50 16.25 5.31
C LYS A 56 -0.21 16.69 4.61
N PRO A 57 -0.08 17.97 4.21
CA PRO A 57 1.18 18.48 3.69
C PRO A 57 2.37 18.17 4.62
N GLY A 58 3.44 17.67 4.05
CA GLY A 58 4.63 17.19 4.76
C GLY A 58 4.57 15.70 5.17
N GLU A 59 3.40 15.06 5.14
CA GLU A 59 3.23 13.66 5.47
C GLU A 59 3.34 12.77 4.22
N GLY A 60 3.87 11.58 4.41
CA GLY A 60 4.00 10.51 3.42
C GLY A 60 4.13 9.17 4.11
N TYR A 61 4.40 8.16 3.34
CA TYR A 61 4.82 6.85 3.85
C TYR A 61 6.12 6.50 3.17
N GLU A 62 7.14 6.22 3.97
CA GLU A 62 8.41 5.69 3.48
C GLU A 62 8.24 4.29 2.90
N TRP A 63 9.30 3.75 2.30
CA TRP A 63 9.28 2.41 1.73
C TRP A 63 8.87 1.38 2.78
N HIS A 64 7.78 0.65 2.52
CA HIS A 64 7.22 -0.32 3.45
C HIS A 64 6.48 -1.45 2.72
N PHE A 65 6.07 -2.44 3.52
CA PHE A 65 5.18 -3.52 3.14
C PHE A 65 3.89 -3.41 3.95
N ASP A 66 2.78 -3.91 3.42
CA ASP A 66 1.52 -3.92 4.15
C ASP A 66 1.32 -5.16 5.04
N ASN A 67 2.10 -6.21 4.83
CA ASN A 67 1.94 -7.47 5.55
C ASN A 67 3.23 -8.05 6.14
N MET A 68 4.41 -7.56 5.78
CA MET A 68 5.69 -8.14 6.19
C MET A 68 6.37 -7.35 7.29
N ASP A 69 7.02 -8.07 8.20
CA ASP A 69 8.02 -7.54 9.13
C ASP A 69 9.41 -7.96 8.64
N TYR A 70 10.07 -7.08 7.95
CA TYR A 70 11.37 -7.37 7.39
C TYR A 70 12.43 -7.60 8.48
N ALA A 71 12.34 -6.92 9.63
CA ALA A 71 13.32 -7.03 10.71
C ALA A 71 13.29 -8.42 11.35
N LYS A 72 12.13 -9.06 11.38
CA LYS A 72 11.93 -10.41 11.94
C LYS A 72 12.02 -11.52 10.88
N GLY A 73 12.22 -11.12 9.63
CA GLY A 73 12.27 -12.03 8.50
C GLY A 73 10.88 -12.42 7.97
N ILE A 74 10.86 -12.86 6.73
CA ILE A 74 9.65 -13.21 5.96
C ILE A 74 8.74 -14.21 6.70
N LEU A 75 9.28 -15.04 7.57
CA LEU A 75 8.53 -16.06 8.32
C LEU A 75 7.72 -15.51 9.49
N ASN A 76 7.97 -14.28 9.91
CA ASN A 76 7.30 -13.60 11.00
C ASN A 76 6.40 -12.47 10.50
N CYS A 77 5.75 -12.68 9.37
CA CYS A 77 4.78 -11.75 8.83
C CYS A 77 3.68 -11.45 9.88
N PRO A 78 3.53 -10.19 10.34
CA PRO A 78 2.58 -9.85 11.38
C PRO A 78 1.12 -9.96 10.92
N ARG A 79 0.88 -9.90 9.63
CA ARG A 79 -0.46 -9.98 9.02
C ARG A 79 -0.45 -10.93 7.82
N PRO A 80 -0.19 -12.22 8.04
CA PRO A 80 -0.02 -13.21 6.97
C PRO A 80 -1.31 -13.46 6.17
N GLU A 81 -2.47 -13.12 6.75
CA GLU A 81 -3.76 -13.20 6.08
C GLU A 81 -3.91 -12.18 4.96
N ARG A 82 -3.28 -11.01 5.07
CA ARG A 82 -3.35 -9.96 4.05
C ARG A 82 -2.57 -10.38 2.82
N PHE A 83 -3.26 -10.44 1.70
CA PHE A 83 -2.65 -10.86 0.44
C PHE A 83 -2.62 -9.73 -0.60
N TRP A 84 -3.71 -8.95 -0.69
CA TRP A 84 -3.83 -7.82 -1.58
C TRP A 84 -4.14 -6.55 -0.81
N SER A 85 -3.53 -5.47 -1.25
CA SER A 85 -3.88 -4.10 -0.84
C SER A 85 -4.68 -3.45 -1.95
N GLU A 86 -5.74 -2.76 -1.58
CA GLU A 86 -6.54 -1.94 -2.48
C GLU A 86 -6.52 -0.50 -2.01
N LEU A 87 -6.23 0.41 -2.94
CA LEU A 87 -6.33 1.85 -2.74
C LEU A 87 -7.39 2.40 -3.67
N ILE A 88 -8.32 3.20 -3.12
CA ILE A 88 -9.29 3.97 -3.93
C ILE A 88 -9.06 5.45 -3.63
N TYR A 89 -8.59 6.19 -4.61
CA TYR A 89 -8.27 7.60 -4.40
C TYR A 89 -9.51 8.48 -4.40
N LEU A 90 -9.58 9.38 -3.42
CA LEU A 90 -10.64 10.39 -3.30
C LEU A 90 -10.14 11.78 -3.73
N THR A 91 -8.82 11.98 -3.76
CA THR A 91 -8.18 13.22 -4.19
C THR A 91 -7.00 12.93 -5.12
N SER A 92 -6.59 13.93 -5.88
CA SER A 92 -5.33 13.88 -6.64
C SER A 92 -4.14 14.19 -5.71
N GLY A 93 -2.91 13.99 -6.21
CA GLY A 93 -1.70 14.29 -5.44
C GLY A 93 -0.45 13.64 -5.99
N LYS A 94 0.57 13.53 -5.15
CA LYS A 94 1.83 12.85 -5.45
C LYS A 94 1.61 11.39 -5.82
N PRO A 95 2.43 10.80 -6.68
CA PRO A 95 2.28 9.41 -7.09
C PRO A 95 2.45 8.45 -5.91
N PHE A 96 1.74 7.34 -6.01
CA PHE A 96 2.04 6.13 -5.30
C PHE A 96 3.13 5.40 -6.08
N GLU A 97 4.20 5.03 -5.43
CA GLU A 97 5.35 4.39 -6.04
C GLU A 97 5.48 2.95 -5.54
N ILE A 98 5.70 2.03 -6.46
CA ILE A 98 6.04 0.63 -6.19
C ILE A 98 7.47 0.40 -6.67
N GLY A 99 8.28 -0.21 -5.81
CA GLY A 99 9.68 -0.51 -6.07
C GLY A 99 9.95 -1.99 -6.27
N ASP A 100 11.10 -2.31 -6.83
CA ASP A 100 11.61 -3.66 -6.85
C ASP A 100 12.15 -4.07 -5.46
N TRP A 101 12.29 -5.37 -5.29
CA TRP A 101 12.90 -5.89 -4.08
C TRP A 101 14.41 -5.60 -4.04
N ASN A 102 14.88 -5.04 -2.94
CA ASN A 102 16.31 -4.79 -2.71
C ASN A 102 16.70 -5.12 -1.26
N PRO A 103 17.12 -6.35 -0.96
CA PRO A 103 17.45 -6.77 0.39
C PRO A 103 18.64 -5.99 1.00
N ASP A 104 19.51 -5.42 0.17
CA ASP A 104 20.71 -4.67 0.58
C ASP A 104 20.46 -3.16 0.64
N GLY A 105 19.24 -2.70 0.40
CA GLY A 105 18.90 -1.27 0.45
C GLY A 105 18.89 -0.71 1.87
N GLU A 106 19.17 0.58 1.98
CA GLU A 106 19.03 1.31 3.25
C GLU A 106 17.56 1.43 3.63
N ARG A 107 17.30 1.44 4.93
CA ARG A 107 15.99 1.71 5.51
C ARG A 107 15.99 3.07 6.16
N VAL A 108 15.03 3.90 5.75
CA VAL A 108 14.87 5.24 6.31
C VAL A 108 14.29 5.18 7.73
N GLU A 109 13.32 4.30 7.94
CA GLU A 109 12.68 4.06 9.22
C GLU A 109 12.87 2.62 9.68
N GLN A 110 12.86 2.40 10.98
CA GLN A 110 12.94 1.05 11.57
C GLN A 110 11.64 0.70 12.27
N THR A 111 10.58 0.61 11.50
CA THR A 111 9.29 0.07 11.95
C THR A 111 9.14 -1.39 11.53
N ASP A 112 8.16 -2.08 12.09
CA ASP A 112 7.87 -3.48 11.76
C ASP A 112 7.54 -3.70 10.27
N TYR A 113 7.15 -2.66 9.56
CA TYR A 113 6.75 -2.72 8.14
C TYR A 113 7.76 -2.06 7.21
N SER A 114 8.82 -1.43 7.74
CA SER A 114 9.81 -0.72 6.92
C SER A 114 10.50 -1.66 5.94
N ALA A 115 10.58 -1.23 4.68
CA ALA A 115 11.27 -1.92 3.62
C ALA A 115 12.61 -1.23 3.29
N PRO A 116 13.60 -1.98 2.78
CA PRO A 116 14.77 -1.38 2.19
C PRO A 116 14.41 -0.51 0.98
N GLU A 117 15.22 0.51 0.71
CA GLU A 117 15.05 1.31 -0.50
C GLU A 117 15.23 0.44 -1.75
N PRO A 118 14.29 0.45 -2.69
CA PRO A 118 14.39 -0.33 -3.92
C PRO A 118 15.49 0.20 -4.83
N LYS A 119 16.07 -0.66 -5.68
CA LYS A 119 17.04 -0.25 -6.71
C LYS A 119 16.39 0.57 -7.81
N LYS A 120 15.12 0.31 -8.10
CA LYS A 120 14.35 1.03 -9.12
C LYS A 120 12.88 1.10 -8.74
N ILE A 121 12.21 2.11 -9.25
CA ILE A 121 10.76 2.21 -9.19
C ILE A 121 10.20 1.49 -10.41
N ILE A 122 9.37 0.48 -10.18
CA ILE A 122 8.73 -0.32 -11.22
C ILE A 122 7.38 0.23 -11.66
N ALA A 123 6.69 0.97 -10.77
CA ALA A 123 5.45 1.64 -11.13
C ALA A 123 5.30 2.99 -10.40
N ARG A 124 4.75 3.98 -11.11
CA ARG A 124 4.28 5.26 -10.55
C ARG A 124 2.83 5.47 -10.94
N ILE A 125 1.97 5.55 -9.96
CA ILE A 125 0.54 5.65 -10.15
C ILE A 125 0.08 7.00 -9.59
N TYR A 126 -0.35 7.88 -10.50
CA TYR A 126 -0.83 9.20 -10.13
C TYR A 126 -2.28 9.10 -9.66
N PRO A 127 -2.56 9.52 -8.40
CA PRO A 127 -3.90 9.48 -7.85
C PRO A 127 -4.82 10.48 -8.54
N GLU A 128 -6.04 10.02 -8.81
CA GLU A 128 -7.16 10.86 -9.24
C GLU A 128 -8.45 10.31 -8.62
N PRO A 129 -9.45 11.14 -8.33
CA PRO A 129 -10.69 10.69 -7.72
C PRO A 129 -11.33 9.53 -8.49
N GLY A 130 -11.57 8.40 -7.80
CA GLY A 130 -12.14 7.20 -8.38
C GLY A 130 -11.13 6.20 -8.95
N LYS A 131 -9.88 6.57 -9.15
CA LYS A 131 -8.86 5.60 -9.54
C LYS A 131 -8.65 4.59 -8.43
N THR A 132 -8.59 3.32 -8.80
CA THR A 132 -8.33 2.19 -7.91
C THR A 132 -7.01 1.52 -8.28
N VAL A 133 -6.31 1.03 -7.27
CA VAL A 133 -5.08 0.25 -7.46
C VAL A 133 -5.14 -0.94 -6.54
N VAL A 134 -4.98 -2.13 -7.11
CA VAL A 134 -4.86 -3.38 -6.36
C VAL A 134 -3.47 -3.95 -6.62
N PHE A 135 -2.78 -4.32 -5.56
CA PHE A 135 -1.42 -4.85 -5.63
C PHE A 135 -1.15 -5.81 -4.47
N PRO A 136 -0.21 -6.76 -4.62
CA PRO A 136 0.19 -7.67 -3.54
C PRO A 136 0.74 -6.92 -2.32
N CYS A 137 0.27 -7.25 -1.11
CA CYS A 137 0.69 -6.60 0.16
C CYS A 137 2.18 -6.69 0.45
N PHE A 138 2.89 -7.62 -0.18
CA PHE A 138 4.33 -7.83 -0.03
C PHE A 138 5.17 -7.04 -1.04
N MET A 139 4.59 -6.22 -1.90
CA MET A 139 5.34 -5.31 -2.77
C MET A 139 5.80 -4.10 -1.97
N VAL A 140 7.08 -3.76 -2.15
CA VAL A 140 7.67 -2.54 -1.57
C VAL A 140 7.02 -1.32 -2.20
N HIS A 141 6.48 -0.44 -1.37
CA HIS A 141 5.81 0.75 -1.89
C HIS A 141 5.94 1.96 -0.96
N ARG A 142 5.71 3.14 -1.51
CA ARG A 142 5.72 4.39 -0.73
C ARG A 142 4.78 5.44 -1.29
N ILE A 143 4.57 6.47 -0.49
CA ILE A 143 4.00 7.75 -0.90
C ILE A 143 4.98 8.83 -0.45
N GLN A 144 5.59 9.54 -1.41
CA GLN A 144 6.44 10.67 -1.08
C GLN A 144 5.66 11.74 -0.29
N PRO A 145 6.33 12.50 0.60
CA PRO A 145 5.68 13.59 1.32
C PRO A 145 4.93 14.51 0.36
N ILE A 146 3.65 14.73 0.66
CA ILE A 146 2.81 15.61 -0.16
C ILE A 146 3.13 17.08 0.12
N VAL A 147 3.13 17.92 -0.93
CA VAL A 147 3.60 19.31 -0.81
C VAL A 147 2.43 20.27 -0.59
N ASP A 148 1.38 20.18 -1.42
CA ASP A 148 0.42 21.26 -1.53
C ASP A 148 -0.95 20.99 -0.92
N ASN A 149 -1.53 19.83 -1.19
CA ASN A 149 -2.88 19.51 -0.77
C ASN A 149 -2.92 18.22 0.04
N ARG A 150 -3.83 18.16 1.01
CA ARG A 150 -4.11 16.92 1.70
C ARG A 150 -4.61 15.86 0.74
N ARG A 151 -4.24 14.61 1.00
CA ARG A 151 -4.62 13.44 0.21
C ARG A 151 -5.51 12.50 1.00
N TRP A 152 -6.67 12.19 0.45
CA TRP A 152 -7.56 11.16 0.95
C TRP A 152 -7.54 9.93 0.04
N ALA A 153 -7.41 8.76 0.63
CA ALA A 153 -7.60 7.48 -0.04
C ALA A 153 -8.31 6.49 0.89
N ILE A 154 -9.22 5.69 0.33
CA ILE A 154 -9.76 4.51 1.03
C ILE A 154 -8.73 3.41 0.88
N VAL A 155 -8.42 2.72 1.98
CA VAL A 155 -7.49 1.60 2.02
C VAL A 155 -8.24 0.36 2.50
N THR A 156 -8.14 -0.70 1.74
CA THR A 156 -8.73 -2.01 2.05
C THR A 156 -7.69 -3.09 1.90
N PHE A 157 -7.76 -4.11 2.75
CA PHE A 157 -6.95 -5.30 2.62
C PHE A 157 -7.84 -6.48 2.29
N ILE A 158 -7.43 -7.26 1.30
CA ILE A 158 -8.14 -8.47 0.87
C ILE A 158 -7.36 -9.65 1.40
N ASP A 159 -8.00 -10.41 2.27
CA ASP A 159 -7.38 -11.56 2.91
C ASP A 159 -7.42 -12.78 1.98
N ASN A 160 -6.40 -13.62 2.08
CA ASN A 160 -6.43 -14.94 1.48
C ASN A 160 -7.22 -15.89 2.39
N PRO A 161 -8.41 -16.35 2.00
CA PRO A 161 -9.23 -17.21 2.85
C PRO A 161 -8.56 -18.56 3.14
N ASN A 162 -7.59 -18.96 2.33
CA ASN A 162 -6.87 -20.22 2.46
C ASN A 162 -5.54 -20.10 3.22
N TYR A 163 -5.19 -18.90 3.73
CA TYR A 163 -3.87 -18.71 4.35
C TYR A 163 -3.62 -19.68 5.52
N LYS A 164 -4.65 -20.01 6.30
CA LYS A 164 -4.56 -20.98 7.40
C LYS A 164 -4.19 -22.39 6.94
N ASN A 165 -4.51 -22.71 5.70
CA ASN A 165 -4.19 -24.01 5.07
C ASN A 165 -2.86 -23.97 4.29
N MET A 166 -2.27 -22.78 4.12
CA MET A 166 -0.98 -22.64 3.48
C MET A 166 0.09 -23.14 4.46
N ASN A 167 0.72 -24.25 4.12
CA ASN A 167 1.83 -24.72 4.93
C ASN A 167 3.04 -23.78 4.80
N LYS A 168 3.95 -23.86 5.79
CA LYS A 168 5.14 -23.00 5.87
C LYS A 168 5.98 -23.01 4.59
N LYS A 169 6.03 -24.14 3.85
CA LYS A 169 6.75 -24.24 2.58
C LYS A 169 6.09 -23.45 1.46
N MET A 170 4.75 -23.44 1.40
CA MET A 170 4.02 -22.64 0.41
C MET A 170 4.20 -21.16 0.67
N LEU A 171 4.07 -20.71 1.93
CA LEU A 171 4.37 -19.32 2.31
C LEU A 171 5.81 -18.96 1.95
N GLN A 172 6.79 -19.83 2.28
CA GLN A 172 8.18 -19.61 1.90
C GLN A 172 8.39 -19.57 0.39
N SER A 173 7.65 -20.34 -0.40
CA SER A 173 7.78 -20.33 -1.87
C SER A 173 7.21 -19.05 -2.49
N VAL A 174 6.16 -18.51 -1.92
CA VAL A 174 5.61 -17.20 -2.32
C VAL A 174 6.60 -16.09 -2.00
N TYR A 175 7.17 -16.10 -0.80
CA TYR A 175 8.09 -15.05 -0.34
C TYR A 175 9.56 -15.23 -0.76
N LYS A 176 10.01 -16.44 -1.14
CA LYS A 176 11.37 -16.67 -1.67
C LYS A 176 11.59 -16.15 -3.10
N ARG A 177 10.53 -15.74 -3.76
CA ARG A 177 10.61 -15.09 -5.07
C ARG A 177 10.86 -13.57 -4.96
N TYR A 178 11.04 -13.08 -3.73
CA TYR A 178 11.38 -11.69 -3.37
C TYR A 178 12.66 -11.62 -2.58
#